data_1e4612149c990bf223f9e98b82ca3f39
#
_entry.id   1e4612149c990bf223f9e98b82ca3f39
#
_cell.length_a   1.000
_cell.length_b   1.000
_cell.length_c   1.000
_cell.angle_alpha   90.00
_cell.angle_beta   90.00
_cell.angle_gamma   90.00
#
_symmetry.space_group_name_H-M   'P 1'
#
loop_
_entity.id
_entity.type
_entity.pdbx_description
1 polymer ?
#
loop_
_entity_poly.entity_id
_entity_poly.type
_entity_poly.pdbx_seq_one_letter_code
_entity_poly.pdbx_strand_id
1 'polypeptide(L)' 'HDKVFVVASYMGKKEIGRGEGPSKQEGEIAAAANALENMGVK' A
#
# COMPACT_ATOMS: atom_id res chain seq x y z
N HIS A 1 1.87 -20.68 -0.49
CA HIS A 1 3.05 -20.00 -0.98
C HIS A 1 2.77 -19.11 -2.18
N ASP A 2 1.61 -19.19 -2.70
CA ASP A 2 1.20 -18.25 -3.73
C ASP A 2 0.29 -17.20 -3.14
N LYS A 3 0.53 -16.88 -1.90
CA LYS A 3 -0.29 -15.91 -1.21
C LYS A 3 0.13 -14.50 -1.55
N VAL A 4 -0.86 -13.66 -1.72
CA VAL A 4 -0.64 -12.24 -1.95
C VAL A 4 -1.38 -11.49 -0.86
N PHE A 5 -0.66 -10.60 -0.21
CA PHE A 5 -1.24 -9.77 0.84
C PHE A 5 -1.53 -8.40 0.26
N VAL A 6 -2.78 -8.00 0.29
CA VAL A 6 -3.18 -6.70 -0.21
C VAL A 6 -3.37 -5.77 0.97
N VAL A 7 -2.69 -4.64 0.91
CA VAL A 7 -2.72 -3.66 2.00
C VAL A 7 -3.15 -2.33 1.42
N ALA A 8 -4.01 -1.64 2.15
CA ALA A 8 -4.44 -0.32 1.74
C ALA A 8 -4.05 0.68 2.81
N SER A 9 -3.62 1.85 2.36
CA SER A 9 -3.27 2.94 3.26
C SER A 9 -4.41 3.94 3.26
N TYR A 10 -4.77 4.40 4.44
CA TYR A 10 -5.89 5.32 4.59
C TYR A 10 -5.47 6.58 5.33
N MET A 11 -6.09 7.67 4.98
CA MET A 11 -5.99 8.90 5.75
C MET A 11 -7.43 9.24 6.16
N GLY A 12 -7.73 9.01 7.45
CA GLY A 12 -9.12 9.11 7.88
C GLY A 12 -9.92 7.99 7.24
N LYS A 13 -10.93 8.35 6.49
CA LYS A 13 -11.78 7.37 5.81
C LYS A 13 -11.43 7.24 4.34
N LYS A 14 -10.42 7.96 3.88
CA LYS A 14 -10.09 7.97 2.47
C LYS A 14 -8.91 7.07 2.19
N GLU A 15 -9.06 6.19 1.21
CA GLU A 15 -7.96 5.35 0.79
C GLU A 15 -7.01 6.18 -0.06
N ILE A 16 -5.74 6.23 0.36
CA ILE A 16 -4.75 7.05 -0.32
C ILE A 16 -3.74 6.22 -1.10
N GLY A 17 -3.72 4.91 -0.88
CA GLY A 17 -2.81 4.07 -1.62
C GLY A 17 -3.10 2.61 -1.35
N ARG A 18 -2.61 1.76 -2.22
CA ARG A 18 -2.80 0.33 -2.10
C ARG A 18 -1.58 -0.39 -2.65
N GLY A 19 -1.21 -1.47 -2.00
CA GLY A 19 -0.08 -2.25 -2.46
C GLY A 19 -0.27 -3.71 -2.11
N GLU A 20 0.50 -4.55 -2.74
CA GLU A 20 0.46 -5.96 -2.48
C GLU A 20 1.85 -6.55 -2.53
N GLY A 21 2.02 -7.66 -1.86
CA GLY A 21 3.30 -8.31 -1.81
C GLY A 21 3.18 -9.71 -1.24
N PRO A 22 4.28 -10.45 -1.22
CA PRO A 22 4.27 -11.83 -0.73
C PRO A 22 4.15 -11.92 0.78
N SER A 23 4.27 -10.81 1.47
CA SER A 23 4.09 -10.77 2.92
C SER A 23 3.38 -9.49 3.28
N LYS A 24 2.82 -9.46 4.49
CA LYS A 24 2.10 -8.29 4.95
C LYS A 24 3.02 -7.08 4.98
N GLN A 25 4.25 -7.28 5.44
CA GLN A 25 5.21 -6.18 5.53
C GLN A 25 5.51 -5.60 4.15
N GLU A 26 5.72 -6.45 3.17
CA GLU A 26 5.99 -5.97 1.83
C GLU A 26 4.76 -5.31 1.21
N GLY A 27 3.59 -5.81 1.55
CA GLY A 27 2.36 -5.16 1.12
C GLY A 27 2.25 -3.76 1.70
N GLU A 28 2.62 -3.60 2.97
CA GLU A 28 2.59 -2.29 3.61
C GLU A 28 3.56 -1.32 2.96
N ILE A 29 4.74 -1.80 2.63
CA ILE A 29 5.73 -0.96 1.96
C ILE A 29 5.21 -0.53 0.59
N ALA A 30 4.64 -1.46 -0.15
CA ALA A 30 4.11 -1.14 -1.46
C ALA A 30 2.95 -0.16 -1.36
N ALA A 31 2.10 -0.34 -0.35
CA ALA A 31 0.96 0.57 -0.15
C ALA A 31 1.44 1.97 0.18
N ALA A 32 2.47 2.07 1.01
CA ALA A 32 3.02 3.37 1.38
C ALA A 32 3.62 4.07 0.17
N ALA A 33 4.35 3.32 -0.65
CA ALA A 33 4.94 3.90 -1.85
C ALA A 33 3.85 4.39 -2.79
N ASN A 34 2.79 3.62 -2.94
CA ASN A 34 1.69 4.00 -3.80
C ASN A 34 0.99 5.25 -3.27
N ALA A 35 0.84 5.33 -1.95
CA ALA A 35 0.20 6.50 -1.34
C ALA A 35 1.01 7.76 -1.61
N LEU A 36 2.33 7.67 -1.47
CA LEU A 36 3.19 8.82 -1.73
C LEU A 36 3.08 9.26 -3.18
N GLU A 37 3.03 8.29 -4.08
CA GLU A 37 2.90 8.59 -5.50
C GLU A 37 1.58 9.30 -5.79
N ASN A 38 0.51 8.81 -5.17
CA ASN A 38 -0.80 9.41 -5.37
C ASN A 38 -0.89 10.82 -4.80
N MET A 39 -0.08 11.11 -3.79
CA MET A 39 -0.05 12.42 -3.19
C MET A 39 0.87 13.39 -3.94
N GLY A 40 1.54 12.90 -4.95
CA GLY A 40 2.40 13.75 -5.75
C GLY A 40 3.73 14.06 -5.11
N VAL A 41 4.15 13.27 -4.15
CA VAL A 41 5.43 13.45 -3.49
C VAL A 41 6.50 12.72 -4.28
N LYS A 42 7.59 13.37 -4.49
CA LYS A 42 8.70 12.77 -5.23
C LYS A 42 9.97 12.78 -4.42
#